data_2d7120599ac24aa65ac3b1bc97b26049
#
_entry.id   2d7120599ac24aa65ac3b1bc97b26049
#
_cell.length_a   1.000
_cell.length_b   1.000
_cell.length_c   1.000
_cell.angle_alpha   90.00
_cell.angle_beta   90.00
_cell.angle_gamma   90.00
#
_symmetry.space_group_name_H-M   'P 1'
#
loop_
_entity.id
_entity.type
_entity.pdbx_description
1 polymer ?
#
loop_
_entity_poly.entity_id
_entity_poly.type
_entity_poly.pdbx_seq_one_letter_code
_entity_poly.pdbx_strand_id
1 'polypeptide(L)'
;MNIQIQPMGEYQTNCYIATVDGKDFIIDPGVGATSWVLSNTTNPIAILNTHGHFDHIWSNDELSKKLNIPIYCPKDDCFMLENDPLKKGAPKSFADFKVEHDEKIILENVEIIFHYFAGHTPGCTAIQIEDNLFSGDFIFKGSIGRVDFPYSSPEAMKKSIHKVLSWESDFTIYPGHGSRTKLSQERISLKSWLNYI
;
A
#
# COMPACT_ATOMS: atom_id res chain seq x y z
N MET A 1 -13.93 -10.92 6.01
CA MET A 1 -12.53 -10.91 5.53
C MET A 1 -11.57 -11.43 6.59
N ASN A 2 -10.52 -12.17 6.20
CA ASN A 2 -9.39 -12.55 7.07
C ASN A 2 -8.14 -11.82 6.59
N ILE A 3 -7.31 -11.30 7.51
CA ILE A 3 -6.07 -10.58 7.18
C ILE A 3 -4.92 -11.22 7.91
N GLN A 4 -3.94 -11.69 7.15
CA GLN A 4 -2.64 -12.12 7.63
C GLN A 4 -1.62 -11.00 7.39
N ILE A 5 -0.66 -10.87 8.29
CA ILE A 5 0.39 -9.85 8.24
C ILE A 5 1.74 -10.49 8.56
N GLN A 6 2.77 -10.09 7.81
CA GLN A 6 4.15 -10.43 8.10
C GLN A 6 5.06 -9.24 7.80
N PRO A 7 5.76 -8.69 8.81
CA PRO A 7 6.82 -7.71 8.56
C PRO A 7 7.98 -8.35 7.79
N MET A 8 8.46 -7.65 6.74
CA MET A 8 9.44 -8.16 5.79
C MET A 8 10.71 -7.32 5.77
N GLY A 9 11.85 -7.99 5.58
CA GLY A 9 13.17 -7.37 5.40
C GLY A 9 13.63 -6.51 6.58
N GLU A 10 14.71 -5.74 6.35
CA GLU A 10 15.31 -4.87 7.38
C GLU A 10 14.41 -3.68 7.74
N TYR A 11 13.59 -3.22 6.79
CA TYR A 11 12.66 -2.10 6.98
C TYR A 11 11.39 -2.51 7.71
N GLN A 12 11.17 -3.81 7.97
CA GLN A 12 9.98 -4.35 8.64
C GLN A 12 8.68 -3.90 7.95
N THR A 13 8.70 -3.88 6.61
CA THR A 13 7.55 -3.50 5.79
C THR A 13 6.47 -4.57 5.90
N ASN A 14 5.28 -4.17 6.24
CA ASN A 14 4.15 -5.07 6.40
C ASN A 14 3.66 -5.59 5.04
N CYS A 15 3.88 -6.86 4.76
CA CYS A 15 3.20 -7.57 3.68
C CYS A 15 1.89 -8.14 4.22
N TYR A 16 0.79 -7.95 3.49
CA TYR A 16 -0.51 -8.48 3.88
C TYR A 16 -1.04 -9.50 2.88
N ILE A 17 -1.81 -10.46 3.40
CA ILE A 17 -2.70 -11.31 2.61
C ILE A 17 -4.11 -11.05 3.14
N ALA A 18 -4.94 -10.39 2.31
CA ALA A 18 -6.35 -10.13 2.60
C ALA A 18 -7.20 -11.18 1.88
N THR A 19 -7.82 -12.08 2.64
CA THR A 19 -8.68 -13.14 2.10
C THR A 19 -10.16 -12.75 2.23
N VAL A 20 -10.84 -12.61 1.09
CA VAL A 20 -12.28 -12.31 0.98
C VAL A 20 -12.93 -13.42 0.17
N ASP A 21 -13.92 -14.09 0.71
CA ASP A 21 -14.66 -15.18 0.04
C ASP A 21 -13.74 -16.24 -0.60
N GLY A 22 -12.65 -16.60 0.10
CA GLY A 22 -11.66 -17.58 -0.36
C GLY A 22 -10.73 -17.11 -1.47
N LYS A 23 -10.62 -15.79 -1.69
CA LYS A 23 -9.74 -15.14 -2.67
C LYS A 23 -8.69 -14.32 -1.94
N ASP A 24 -7.42 -14.50 -2.29
CA ASP A 24 -6.29 -13.89 -1.60
C ASP A 24 -5.75 -12.72 -2.41
N PHE A 25 -5.78 -11.52 -1.82
CA PHE A 25 -5.17 -10.32 -2.35
C PHE A 25 -3.87 -10.06 -1.58
N ILE A 26 -2.75 -10.01 -2.30
CA ILE A 26 -1.43 -9.79 -1.73
C ILE A 26 -1.13 -8.30 -1.77
N ILE A 27 -0.85 -7.68 -0.63
CA ILE A 27 -0.62 -6.24 -0.56
C ILE A 27 0.82 -6.00 -0.10
N ASP A 28 1.54 -5.21 -0.89
CA ASP A 28 2.92 -4.78 -0.66
C ASP A 28 3.88 -5.93 -0.31
N PRO A 29 4.11 -6.90 -1.22
CA PRO A 29 5.04 -7.99 -0.99
C PRO A 29 6.49 -7.50 -1.04
N GLY A 30 7.01 -7.09 0.11
CA GLY A 30 8.33 -6.52 0.30
C GLY A 30 9.49 -7.50 0.21
N VAL A 31 10.62 -7.11 0.79
CA VAL A 31 11.89 -7.87 0.72
C VAL A 31 11.75 -9.23 1.39
N GLY A 32 11.87 -10.31 0.58
CA GLY A 32 11.81 -11.69 1.08
C GLY A 32 10.39 -12.22 1.31
N ALA A 33 9.35 -11.54 0.82
CA ALA A 33 7.96 -11.96 1.01
C ALA A 33 7.58 -13.25 0.27
N THR A 34 8.31 -13.63 -0.79
CA THR A 34 7.94 -14.72 -1.69
C THR A 34 7.59 -16.01 -0.95
N SER A 35 8.47 -16.52 -0.09
CA SER A 35 8.26 -17.81 0.55
C SER A 35 7.07 -17.79 1.50
N TRP A 36 6.88 -16.69 2.24
CA TRP A 36 5.75 -16.54 3.15
C TRP A 36 4.42 -16.46 2.39
N VAL A 37 4.37 -15.66 1.33
CA VAL A 37 3.16 -15.55 0.49
C VAL A 37 2.78 -16.89 -0.11
N LEU A 38 3.74 -17.63 -0.72
CA LEU A 38 3.49 -18.94 -1.30
C LEU A 38 2.98 -19.97 -0.28
N SER A 39 3.40 -19.86 0.99
CA SER A 39 2.99 -20.79 2.05
C SER A 39 1.66 -20.43 2.69
N ASN A 40 1.15 -19.21 2.49
CA ASN A 40 -0.03 -18.70 3.19
C ASN A 40 -1.18 -18.29 2.26
N THR A 41 -1.03 -18.44 0.94
CA THR A 41 -2.10 -18.24 -0.04
C THR A 41 -2.61 -19.58 -0.56
N THR A 42 -3.90 -19.65 -0.84
CA THR A 42 -4.56 -20.81 -1.45
C THR A 42 -5.21 -20.49 -2.78
N ASN A 43 -5.67 -19.27 -2.96
CA ASN A 43 -6.30 -18.78 -4.19
C ASN A 43 -5.89 -17.32 -4.43
N PRO A 44 -4.60 -17.08 -4.79
CA PRO A 44 -4.10 -15.73 -5.02
C PRO A 44 -4.67 -15.15 -6.32
N ILE A 45 -5.22 -13.93 -6.23
CA ILE A 45 -5.91 -13.24 -7.34
C ILE A 45 -5.04 -12.14 -7.94
N ALA A 46 -4.39 -11.32 -7.10
CA ALA A 46 -3.61 -10.18 -7.55
C ALA A 46 -2.60 -9.73 -6.49
N ILE A 47 -1.57 -9.02 -6.96
CA ILE A 47 -0.71 -8.19 -6.14
C ILE A 47 -1.22 -6.75 -6.25
N LEU A 48 -1.42 -6.09 -5.10
CA LEU A 48 -1.88 -4.72 -4.98
C LEU A 48 -0.81 -3.89 -4.29
N ASN A 49 -0.20 -2.93 -4.99
CA ASN A 49 0.77 -2.03 -4.38
C ASN A 49 0.10 -0.75 -3.90
N THR A 50 0.38 -0.34 -2.67
CA THR A 50 -0.04 0.97 -2.14
C THR A 50 0.77 2.09 -2.76
N HIS A 51 2.05 1.86 -3.04
CA HIS A 51 2.99 2.78 -3.68
C HIS A 51 4.21 2.03 -4.23
N GLY A 52 5.14 2.74 -4.85
CA GLY A 52 6.24 2.15 -5.59
C GLY A 52 7.58 2.04 -4.87
N HIS A 53 7.71 2.28 -3.57
CA HIS A 53 8.99 2.13 -2.89
C HIS A 53 9.47 0.68 -2.85
N PHE A 54 10.79 0.51 -2.99
CA PHE A 54 11.48 -0.76 -3.18
C PHE A 54 11.12 -1.82 -2.14
N ASP A 55 10.94 -1.43 -0.90
CA ASP A 55 10.64 -2.32 0.21
C ASP A 55 9.18 -2.81 0.23
N HIS A 56 8.29 -2.19 -0.54
CA HIS A 56 6.90 -2.63 -0.75
C HIS A 56 6.71 -3.49 -2.02
N ILE A 57 7.61 -3.39 -2.99
CA ILE A 57 7.46 -4.00 -4.32
C ILE A 57 8.49 -5.10 -4.62
N TRP A 58 9.43 -5.36 -3.72
CA TRP A 58 10.61 -6.20 -3.96
C TRP A 58 10.28 -7.58 -4.53
N SER A 59 9.24 -8.22 -4.02
CA SER A 59 8.86 -9.58 -4.43
C SER A 59 7.81 -9.63 -5.54
N ASN A 60 7.42 -8.48 -6.12
CA ASN A 60 6.39 -8.39 -7.15
C ASN A 60 6.63 -9.30 -8.33
N ASP A 61 7.79 -9.16 -9.00
CA ASP A 61 8.13 -9.90 -10.21
C ASP A 61 8.16 -11.42 -9.99
N GLU A 62 8.80 -11.83 -8.90
CA GLU A 62 8.90 -13.25 -8.58
C GLU A 62 7.55 -13.87 -8.26
N LEU A 63 6.72 -13.19 -7.45
CA LEU A 63 5.39 -13.67 -7.08
C LEU A 63 4.43 -13.66 -8.25
N SER A 64 4.38 -12.60 -9.05
CA SER A 64 3.53 -12.53 -10.23
C SER A 64 3.81 -13.68 -11.19
N LYS A 65 5.09 -13.97 -11.46
CA LYS A 65 5.48 -15.10 -12.32
C LYS A 65 5.15 -16.47 -11.74
N LYS A 66 5.42 -16.67 -10.44
CA LYS A 66 5.19 -17.97 -9.78
C LYS A 66 3.72 -18.32 -9.62
N LEU A 67 2.89 -17.32 -9.33
CA LEU A 67 1.45 -17.47 -9.08
C LEU A 67 0.61 -17.22 -10.33
N ASN A 68 1.22 -16.67 -11.39
CA ASN A 68 0.56 -16.24 -12.63
C ASN A 68 -0.61 -15.27 -12.33
N ILE A 69 -0.34 -14.23 -11.51
CA ILE A 69 -1.31 -13.21 -11.10
C ILE A 69 -0.82 -11.83 -11.50
N PRO A 70 -1.74 -10.88 -11.79
CA PRO A 70 -1.41 -9.51 -12.17
C PRO A 70 -0.94 -8.65 -11.01
N ILE A 71 -0.17 -7.60 -11.36
CA ILE A 71 0.26 -6.53 -10.48
C ILE A 71 -0.57 -5.28 -10.77
N TYR A 72 -1.22 -4.74 -9.73
CA TYR A 72 -1.88 -3.44 -9.73
C TYR A 72 -1.01 -2.44 -8.99
N CYS A 73 -0.67 -1.32 -9.63
CA CYS A 73 0.14 -0.26 -9.03
C CYS A 73 -0.44 1.11 -9.37
N PRO A 74 -0.45 2.07 -8.42
CA PRO A 74 -0.81 3.45 -8.74
C PRO A 74 0.02 3.98 -9.91
N LYS A 75 -0.63 4.59 -10.90
CA LYS A 75 -0.01 4.98 -12.17
C LYS A 75 1.22 5.88 -12.01
N ASP A 76 1.15 6.80 -11.05
CA ASP A 76 2.20 7.78 -10.83
C ASP A 76 3.44 7.19 -10.12
N ASP A 77 3.34 5.95 -9.62
CA ASP A 77 4.46 5.22 -9.01
C ASP A 77 4.99 4.05 -9.87
N CYS A 78 4.34 3.73 -11.00
CA CYS A 78 4.78 2.63 -11.86
C CYS A 78 6.25 2.75 -12.32
N PHE A 79 6.76 3.99 -12.49
CA PHE A 79 8.16 4.23 -12.84
C PHE A 79 9.14 3.71 -11.78
N MET A 80 8.72 3.61 -10.53
CA MET A 80 9.56 3.10 -9.44
C MET A 80 9.74 1.58 -9.55
N LEU A 81 8.71 0.86 -9.98
CA LEU A 81 8.79 -0.58 -10.26
C LEU A 81 9.76 -0.87 -11.41
N GLU A 82 9.75 0.03 -12.41
CA GLU A 82 10.49 -0.16 -13.65
C GLU A 82 11.96 0.25 -13.56
N ASN A 83 12.31 1.24 -12.73
CA ASN A 83 13.59 1.93 -12.82
C ASN A 83 14.41 1.98 -11.51
N ASP A 84 13.87 1.52 -10.36
CA ASP A 84 14.52 1.62 -9.05
C ASP A 84 15.19 3.00 -8.82
N PRO A 85 14.43 4.12 -8.83
CA PRO A 85 15.01 5.47 -8.82
C PRO A 85 15.82 5.77 -7.55
N LEU A 86 15.58 5.03 -6.47
CA LEU A 86 16.33 5.15 -5.22
C LEU A 86 17.60 4.30 -5.20
N LYS A 87 17.87 3.53 -6.26
CA LYS A 87 19.08 2.67 -6.43
C LYS A 87 19.29 1.70 -5.26
N LYS A 88 18.22 1.08 -4.81
CA LYS A 88 18.23 0.10 -3.71
C LYS A 88 18.46 -1.34 -4.19
N GLY A 89 18.48 -1.56 -5.50
CA GLY A 89 18.65 -2.88 -6.11
C GLY A 89 17.37 -3.69 -6.17
N ALA A 90 16.22 -3.03 -6.14
CA ALA A 90 14.93 -3.69 -6.27
C ALA A 90 14.83 -4.42 -7.62
N PRO A 91 14.35 -5.67 -7.63
CA PRO A 91 14.07 -6.37 -8.88
C PRO A 91 13.06 -5.58 -9.71
N LYS A 92 13.37 -5.42 -11.01
CA LYS A 92 12.47 -4.75 -11.93
C LYS A 92 11.17 -5.53 -12.07
N SER A 93 10.05 -4.83 -11.95
CA SER A 93 8.72 -5.36 -12.22
C SER A 93 7.89 -4.38 -13.04
N PHE A 94 6.77 -4.86 -13.57
CA PHE A 94 5.86 -4.05 -14.38
C PHE A 94 4.44 -4.22 -13.86
N ALA A 95 3.72 -3.12 -13.71
CA ALA A 95 2.31 -3.18 -13.40
C ALA A 95 1.54 -3.64 -14.65
N ASP A 96 0.75 -4.71 -14.53
CA ASP A 96 -0.20 -5.13 -15.55
C ASP A 96 -1.35 -4.13 -15.65
N PHE A 97 -1.74 -3.56 -14.51
CA PHE A 97 -2.78 -2.54 -14.41
C PHE A 97 -2.26 -1.31 -13.66
N LYS A 98 -2.28 -0.17 -14.35
CA LYS A 98 -1.96 1.14 -13.78
C LYS A 98 -3.25 1.75 -13.25
N VAL A 99 -3.34 1.88 -11.92
CA VAL A 99 -4.54 2.34 -11.25
C VAL A 99 -4.59 3.86 -11.23
N GLU A 100 -5.73 4.42 -11.60
CA GLU A 100 -5.99 5.86 -11.60
C GLU A 100 -6.28 6.39 -10.17
N HIS A 101 -6.28 7.73 -10.02
CA HIS A 101 -6.61 8.36 -8.75
C HIS A 101 -8.04 8.07 -8.33
N ASP A 102 -8.22 7.64 -7.08
CA ASP A 102 -9.52 7.30 -6.48
C ASP A 102 -10.30 6.22 -7.28
N GLU A 103 -9.58 5.33 -7.95
CA GLU A 103 -10.18 4.30 -8.78
C GLU A 103 -10.79 3.18 -7.94
N LYS A 104 -11.97 2.75 -8.37
CA LYS A 104 -12.67 1.56 -7.89
C LYS A 104 -12.56 0.47 -8.93
N ILE A 105 -12.08 -0.69 -8.51
CA ILE A 105 -12.02 -1.90 -9.34
C ILE A 105 -12.84 -3.02 -8.70
N ILE A 106 -13.26 -3.98 -9.50
CA ILE A 106 -13.91 -5.21 -9.03
C ILE A 106 -13.11 -6.39 -9.53
N LEU A 107 -12.51 -7.14 -8.60
CA LEU A 107 -11.77 -8.37 -8.90
C LEU A 107 -12.50 -9.56 -8.28
N GLU A 108 -12.91 -10.53 -9.12
CA GLU A 108 -13.60 -11.72 -8.66
C GLU A 108 -14.80 -11.42 -7.71
N ASN A 109 -15.59 -10.38 -8.03
CA ASN A 109 -16.71 -9.86 -7.24
C ASN A 109 -16.31 -9.19 -5.90
N VAL A 110 -15.04 -8.91 -5.65
CA VAL A 110 -14.58 -8.14 -4.51
C VAL A 110 -14.33 -6.70 -4.95
N GLU A 111 -14.97 -5.74 -4.29
CA GLU A 111 -14.75 -4.31 -4.51
C GLU A 111 -13.46 -3.87 -3.82
N ILE A 112 -12.58 -3.20 -4.56
CA ILE A 112 -11.32 -2.64 -4.08
C ILE A 112 -11.26 -1.17 -4.53
N ILE A 113 -10.98 -0.27 -3.60
CA ILE A 113 -10.87 1.16 -3.90
C ILE A 113 -9.45 1.63 -3.58
N PHE A 114 -8.81 2.26 -4.55
CA PHE A 114 -7.50 2.90 -4.39
C PHE A 114 -7.70 4.39 -4.11
N HIS A 115 -7.72 4.77 -2.84
CA HIS A 115 -7.84 6.17 -2.44
C HIS A 115 -6.52 6.90 -2.63
N TYR A 116 -6.49 7.88 -3.50
CA TYR A 116 -5.29 8.68 -3.79
C TYR A 116 -4.91 9.58 -2.62
N PHE A 117 -3.71 9.37 -2.08
CA PHE A 117 -3.13 10.09 -0.94
C PHE A 117 -1.64 10.39 -1.19
N ALA A 118 -1.35 11.13 -2.24
CA ALA A 118 0.01 11.53 -2.56
C ALA A 118 0.69 12.32 -1.44
N GLY A 119 2.00 12.27 -1.41
CA GLY A 119 2.83 13.00 -0.45
C GLY A 119 4.09 12.24 -0.06
N HIS A 120 3.98 11.00 0.37
CA HIS A 120 5.11 10.11 0.58
C HIS A 120 5.75 9.71 -0.76
N THR A 121 4.93 9.35 -1.74
CA THR A 121 5.28 9.23 -3.15
C THR A 121 4.24 9.96 -4.00
N PRO A 122 4.52 10.19 -5.30
CA PRO A 122 3.55 10.82 -6.21
C PRO A 122 2.26 10.02 -6.35
N GLY A 123 2.35 8.69 -6.37
CA GLY A 123 1.23 7.78 -6.55
C GLY A 123 0.71 7.15 -5.26
N CYS A 124 1.22 7.52 -4.08
CA CYS A 124 0.81 6.88 -2.82
C CYS A 124 -0.72 6.81 -2.69
N THR A 125 -1.22 5.61 -2.39
CA THR A 125 -2.64 5.32 -2.19
C THR A 125 -2.87 4.54 -0.91
N ALA A 126 -4.09 4.61 -0.38
CA ALA A 126 -4.59 3.66 0.59
C ALA A 126 -5.60 2.73 -0.09
N ILE A 127 -5.42 1.43 0.04
CA ILE A 127 -6.28 0.42 -0.58
C ILE A 127 -7.36 0.03 0.41
N GLN A 128 -8.62 0.27 0.04
CA GLN A 128 -9.77 -0.13 0.83
C GLN A 128 -10.33 -1.46 0.32
N ILE A 129 -10.54 -2.39 1.26
CA ILE A 129 -11.33 -3.61 1.05
C ILE A 129 -12.28 -3.73 2.25
N GLU A 130 -13.58 -3.66 2.02
CA GLU A 130 -14.60 -3.53 3.08
C GLU A 130 -14.29 -2.32 4.00
N ASP A 131 -14.32 -2.50 5.32
CA ASP A 131 -14.02 -1.47 6.33
C ASP A 131 -12.52 -1.41 6.72
N ASN A 132 -11.64 -2.01 5.89
CA ASN A 132 -10.21 -2.08 6.15
C ASN A 132 -9.45 -1.25 5.13
N LEU A 133 -8.51 -0.44 5.62
CA LEU A 133 -7.70 0.48 4.84
C LEU A 133 -6.22 0.13 4.97
N PHE A 134 -5.64 -0.43 3.91
CA PHE A 134 -4.21 -0.67 3.81
C PHE A 134 -3.55 0.63 3.36
N SER A 135 -3.04 1.39 4.34
CA SER A 135 -2.64 2.79 4.12
C SER A 135 -1.26 2.94 3.48
N GLY A 136 -0.49 1.85 3.30
CA GLY A 136 0.91 1.97 2.91
C GLY A 136 1.62 2.97 3.82
N ASP A 137 2.41 3.84 3.21
CA ASP A 137 3.18 4.85 3.95
C ASP A 137 2.49 6.23 3.99
N PHE A 138 1.16 6.23 4.01
CA PHE A 138 0.39 7.46 4.24
C PHE A 138 0.15 7.71 5.73
N ILE A 139 -0.49 6.78 6.44
CA ILE A 139 -0.82 6.91 7.87
C ILE A 139 -0.24 5.73 8.63
N PHE A 140 0.49 6.03 9.71
CA PHE A 140 0.96 5.08 10.71
C PHE A 140 0.27 5.35 12.06
N LYS A 141 0.42 4.43 13.01
CA LYS A 141 -0.03 4.67 14.37
C LYS A 141 0.75 5.82 15.01
N GLY A 142 0.09 6.97 15.21
CA GLY A 142 0.66 8.19 15.76
C GLY A 142 1.59 8.97 14.84
N SER A 143 1.69 8.58 13.54
CA SER A 143 2.63 9.20 12.60
C SER A 143 2.11 9.16 11.16
N ILE A 144 2.90 9.74 10.25
CA ILE A 144 2.70 9.72 8.80
C ILE A 144 3.99 9.28 8.10
N GLY A 145 3.87 8.91 6.82
CA GLY A 145 5.02 8.67 5.96
C GLY A 145 5.89 9.91 5.79
N ARG A 146 7.19 9.69 5.62
CA ARG A 146 8.16 10.77 5.38
C ARG A 146 7.85 11.52 4.10
N VAL A 147 8.15 12.82 4.12
CA VAL A 147 7.91 13.72 2.98
C VAL A 147 9.19 14.43 2.52
N ASP A 148 10.34 13.91 2.93
CA ASP A 148 11.68 14.42 2.64
C ASP A 148 12.51 13.49 1.74
N PHE A 149 11.91 12.45 1.17
CA PHE A 149 12.53 11.58 0.17
C PHE A 149 12.47 12.19 -1.24
N PRO A 150 13.32 11.75 -2.17
CA PRO A 150 13.12 12.05 -3.58
C PRO A 150 11.69 11.69 -4.02
N TYR A 151 11.06 12.60 -4.77
CA TYR A 151 9.67 12.51 -5.26
C TYR A 151 8.59 12.69 -4.20
N SER A 152 8.92 12.86 -2.91
CA SER A 152 7.95 13.23 -1.88
C SER A 152 7.52 14.69 -1.99
N SER A 153 6.35 15.04 -1.43
CA SER A 153 5.83 16.42 -1.39
C SER A 153 5.07 16.70 -0.08
N PRO A 154 5.60 17.58 0.78
CA PRO A 154 4.87 18.04 1.97
C PRO A 154 3.49 18.64 1.63
N GLU A 155 3.41 19.42 0.54
CA GLU A 155 2.16 20.07 0.10
C GLU A 155 1.11 19.05 -0.31
N ALA A 156 1.53 17.98 -1.03
CA ALA A 156 0.63 16.89 -1.39
C ALA A 156 0.18 16.12 -0.15
N MET A 157 1.07 15.84 0.80
CA MET A 157 0.74 15.20 2.07
C MET A 157 -0.28 16.01 2.87
N LYS A 158 -0.14 17.35 2.95
CA LYS A 158 -1.16 18.20 3.60
C LYS A 158 -2.53 18.05 2.97
N LYS A 159 -2.61 18.05 1.63
CA LYS A 159 -3.88 17.84 0.90
C LYS A 159 -4.47 16.45 1.23
N SER A 160 -3.65 15.43 1.26
CA SER A 160 -4.03 14.06 1.59
C SER A 160 -4.55 13.94 3.03
N ILE A 161 -3.91 14.60 3.99
CA ILE A 161 -4.37 14.65 5.38
C ILE A 161 -5.71 15.39 5.48
N HIS A 162 -5.88 16.53 4.82
CA HIS A 162 -7.16 17.24 4.80
C HIS A 162 -8.27 16.38 4.19
N LYS A 163 -7.99 15.65 3.10
CA LYS A 163 -8.93 14.73 2.46
C LYS A 163 -9.39 13.64 3.43
N VAL A 164 -8.47 12.94 4.09
CA VAL A 164 -8.84 11.85 5.00
C VAL A 164 -9.53 12.35 6.27
N LEU A 165 -9.18 13.55 6.76
CA LEU A 165 -9.85 14.18 7.91
C LEU A 165 -11.29 14.59 7.61
N SER A 166 -11.67 14.80 6.35
CA SER A 166 -13.05 15.09 5.94
C SER A 166 -13.95 13.84 5.88
N TRP A 167 -13.40 12.65 5.96
CA TRP A 167 -14.18 11.43 5.96
C TRP A 167 -14.96 11.27 7.26
N GLU A 168 -16.23 10.89 7.18
CA GLU A 168 -17.08 10.61 8.33
C GLU A 168 -16.90 9.16 8.83
N SER A 169 -16.67 8.25 7.89
CA SER A 169 -16.47 6.83 8.17
C SER A 169 -15.21 6.57 9.00
N ASP A 170 -15.26 5.53 9.81
CA ASP A 170 -14.09 5.01 10.52
C ASP A 170 -13.59 3.73 9.85
N PHE A 171 -12.29 3.59 9.74
CA PHE A 171 -11.62 2.44 9.12
C PHE A 171 -10.60 1.84 10.08
N THR A 172 -10.46 0.52 10.04
CA THR A 172 -9.29 -0.13 10.61
C THR A 172 -8.12 0.08 9.64
N ILE A 173 -7.05 0.71 10.10
CA ILE A 173 -5.86 1.04 9.30
C ILE A 173 -4.79 -0.04 9.48
N TYR A 174 -4.33 -0.56 8.35
CA TYR A 174 -3.21 -1.50 8.21
C TYR A 174 -2.07 -0.78 7.49
N PRO A 175 -1.08 -0.25 8.24
CA PRO A 175 -0.04 0.59 7.68
C PRO A 175 1.08 -0.20 6.99
N GLY A 176 1.88 0.47 6.16
CA GLY A 176 3.08 -0.11 5.56
C GLY A 176 4.13 -0.51 6.60
N HIS A 177 4.18 0.17 7.74
CA HIS A 177 5.09 -0.16 8.86
C HIS A 177 4.38 -0.07 10.20
N GLY A 178 4.81 -0.93 11.14
CA GLY A 178 4.35 -0.92 12.52
C GLY A 178 2.96 -1.51 12.73
N SER A 179 2.30 -1.09 13.80
CA SER A 179 1.05 -1.70 14.25
C SER A 179 -0.18 -1.07 13.60
N ARG A 180 -1.24 -1.88 13.44
CA ARG A 180 -2.56 -1.40 13.03
C ARG A 180 -3.13 -0.38 14.02
N THR A 181 -4.01 0.48 13.51
CA THR A 181 -4.72 1.51 14.27
C THR A 181 -6.13 1.71 13.71
N LYS A 182 -6.81 2.78 14.09
CA LYS A 182 -8.09 3.22 13.53
C LYS A 182 -8.03 4.67 13.11
N LEU A 183 -8.73 5.04 12.06
CA LEU A 183 -8.77 6.42 11.58
C LEU A 183 -9.25 7.39 12.68
N SER A 184 -10.25 6.99 13.46
CA SER A 184 -10.75 7.78 14.60
C SER A 184 -9.67 8.08 15.65
N GLN A 185 -8.75 7.15 15.88
CA GLN A 185 -7.64 7.32 16.82
C GLN A 185 -6.55 8.25 16.28
N GLU A 186 -6.36 8.26 14.96
CA GLU A 186 -5.29 9.04 14.33
C GLU A 186 -5.68 10.48 13.99
N ARG A 187 -6.96 10.85 14.06
CA ARG A 187 -7.43 12.21 13.71
C ARG A 187 -6.73 13.33 14.46
N ILE A 188 -6.34 13.11 15.72
CA ILE A 188 -5.65 14.13 16.54
C ILE A 188 -4.19 14.25 16.07
N SER A 189 -3.50 13.12 15.88
CA SER A 189 -2.12 13.12 15.40
C SER A 189 -2.01 13.69 13.99
N LEU A 190 -2.93 13.36 13.09
CA LEU A 190 -2.98 13.91 11.72
C LEU A 190 -3.15 15.44 11.72
N LYS A 191 -4.01 16.00 12.57
CA LYS A 191 -4.14 17.45 12.71
C LYS A 191 -2.86 18.09 13.22
N SER A 192 -2.13 17.43 14.13
CA SER A 192 -0.84 17.92 14.61
C SER A 192 0.20 17.93 13.49
N TRP A 193 0.27 16.87 12.67
CA TRP A 193 1.22 16.78 11.58
C TRP A 193 1.09 17.91 10.55
N LEU A 194 -0.11 18.47 10.33
CA LEU A 194 -0.31 19.62 9.45
C LEU A 194 0.51 20.86 9.83
N ASN A 195 0.98 20.93 11.09
CA ASN A 195 1.80 22.04 11.58
C ASN A 195 3.31 21.77 11.46
N TYR A 196 3.71 20.52 11.18
CA TYR A 196 5.12 20.11 11.14
C TYR A 196 5.66 19.87 9.72
N ILE A 197 4.78 19.69 8.74
CA ILE A 197 5.14 19.44 7.34
C ILE A 197 4.85 20.63 6.44
#